data_cf56c2ae2b4b2b7d90dff097a2f27262
#
_entry.id   cf56c2ae2b4b2b7d90dff097a2f27262
#
_cell.length_a   1.000
_cell.length_b   1.000
_cell.length_c   1.000
_cell.angle_alpha   90.00
_cell.angle_beta   90.00
_cell.angle_gamma   90.00
#
_symmetry.space_group_name_H-M   'P 1'
#
loop_
_entity.id
_entity.type
_entity.pdbx_description
1 polymer ?
#
loop_
_entity_poly.entity_id
_entity_poly.type
_entity_poly.pdbx_seq_one_letter_code
_entity_poly.pdbx_strand_id
1 'polypeptide(L)'
;MGKYIKRYLHLAIIAALFMVGEVMMDLLQPEIMSKIVDDGVLGVNNNGLGNMNLIWSLGLRMIVLVIFGGLCGSLNNVFVHMSCQNIGNEMRKDCFRKIMTFSFPQVERFGTGSLVTRVTNDITQVQNFLSLFVRGMIRTSMLMFGSIFFMFRLNRQFGFIVLCAFPFIVGCIVLCLSKATPLFSQLQSQLDKINAILQEDISGIRIIKACVHEIYEKLRFGKANGELIKTQLQVLTIFAL
;
A
#
# COMPACT_ATOMS: atom_id res chain seq x y z
N MET A 1 20.57 7.57 -1.69
CA MET A 1 19.33 7.27 -2.41
C MET A 1 19.27 7.94 -3.78
N GLY A 2 19.36 9.26 -3.91
CA GLY A 2 19.22 9.98 -5.19
C GLY A 2 20.14 9.53 -6.31
N LYS A 3 21.37 9.09 -6.00
CA LYS A 3 22.34 8.56 -7.00
C LYS A 3 21.81 7.32 -7.73
N TYR A 4 21.19 6.40 -7.01
CA TYR A 4 20.65 5.15 -7.56
C TYR A 4 19.38 5.39 -8.39
N ILE A 5 18.50 6.28 -7.91
CA ILE A 5 17.27 6.65 -8.62
C ILE A 5 17.61 7.33 -9.96
N LYS A 6 18.57 8.26 -9.98
CA LYS A 6 18.98 8.96 -11.22
C LYS A 6 19.49 8.01 -12.31
N ARG A 7 20.16 6.92 -11.93
CA ARG A 7 20.71 5.96 -12.89
C ARG A 7 19.64 5.18 -13.65
N TYR A 8 18.50 4.91 -12.99
CA TYR A 8 17.38 4.15 -13.57
C TYR A 8 16.15 5.02 -13.83
N LEU A 9 16.38 6.35 -13.92
CA LEU A 9 15.31 7.33 -14.15
C LEU A 9 14.54 7.07 -15.43
N HIS A 10 15.21 6.59 -16.50
CA HIS A 10 14.57 6.24 -17.77
C HIS A 10 13.51 5.15 -17.60
N LEU A 11 13.77 4.11 -16.83
CA LEU A 11 12.79 3.05 -16.54
C LEU A 11 11.62 3.59 -15.70
N ALA A 12 11.91 4.46 -14.73
CA ALA A 12 10.89 5.11 -13.93
C ALA A 12 9.99 6.05 -14.76
N ILE A 13 10.55 6.76 -15.73
CA ILE A 13 9.78 7.62 -16.65
C ILE A 13 8.88 6.77 -17.55
N ILE A 14 9.39 5.67 -18.11
CA ILE A 14 8.58 4.76 -18.94
C ILE A 14 7.43 4.17 -18.10
N ALA A 15 7.72 3.74 -16.88
CA ALA A 15 6.69 3.27 -15.95
C ALA A 15 5.63 4.34 -15.67
N ALA A 16 6.05 5.59 -15.43
CA ALA A 16 5.15 6.71 -15.21
C ALA A 16 4.26 6.99 -16.43
N LEU A 17 4.79 6.92 -17.65
CA LEU A 17 4.00 7.07 -18.88
C LEU A 17 2.91 6.00 -19.00
N PHE A 18 3.25 4.73 -18.75
CA PHE A 18 2.24 3.67 -18.75
C PHE A 18 1.22 3.83 -17.63
N MET A 19 1.63 4.33 -16.47
CA MET A 19 0.71 4.63 -15.37
C MET A 19 -0.26 5.77 -15.73
N VAL A 20 0.21 6.83 -16.39
CA VAL A 20 -0.67 7.88 -16.90
C VAL A 20 -1.68 7.30 -17.90
N GLY A 21 -1.23 6.43 -18.80
CA GLY A 21 -2.12 5.72 -19.74
C GLY A 21 -3.19 4.89 -19.03
N GLU A 22 -2.80 4.07 -18.05
CA GLU A 22 -3.73 3.28 -17.22
C GLU A 22 -4.78 4.17 -16.54
N VAL A 23 -4.33 5.22 -15.82
CA VAL A 23 -5.21 6.14 -15.09
C VAL A 23 -6.16 6.89 -16.03
N MET A 24 -5.68 7.32 -17.21
CA MET A 24 -6.56 7.99 -18.19
C MET A 24 -7.65 7.06 -18.71
N MET A 25 -7.32 5.78 -18.96
CA MET A 25 -8.32 4.78 -19.36
C MET A 25 -9.35 4.53 -18.25
N ASP A 26 -8.90 4.41 -16.98
CA ASP A 26 -9.79 4.26 -15.82
C ASP A 26 -10.75 5.46 -15.68
N LEU A 27 -10.27 6.69 -15.91
CA LEU A 27 -11.06 7.91 -15.78
C LEU A 27 -12.06 8.14 -16.94
N LEU A 28 -11.81 7.54 -18.12
CA LEU A 28 -12.72 7.63 -19.26
C LEU A 28 -13.91 6.64 -19.17
N GLN A 29 -13.79 5.58 -18.40
CA GLN A 29 -14.84 4.55 -18.27
C GLN A 29 -16.18 5.13 -17.76
N PRO A 30 -16.23 5.96 -16.69
CA PRO A 30 -17.49 6.55 -16.22
C PRO A 30 -18.17 7.45 -17.25
N GLU A 31 -17.41 8.18 -18.08
CA GLU A 31 -17.97 9.03 -19.14
C GLU A 31 -18.65 8.20 -20.24
N ILE A 32 -18.03 7.08 -20.65
CA ILE A 32 -18.62 6.18 -21.63
C ILE A 32 -19.87 5.49 -21.05
N MET A 33 -19.78 5.08 -19.77
CA MET A 33 -20.92 4.46 -19.09
C MET A 33 -22.12 5.40 -19.00
N SER A 34 -21.89 6.69 -18.67
CA SER A 34 -22.96 7.71 -18.70
C SER A 34 -23.60 7.79 -20.07
N LYS A 35 -22.83 7.84 -21.16
CA LYS A 35 -23.35 7.87 -22.54
C LYS A 35 -24.14 6.60 -22.91
N ILE A 36 -23.71 5.43 -22.43
CA ILE A 36 -24.45 4.18 -22.64
C ILE A 36 -25.83 4.28 -21.96
N VAL A 37 -25.89 4.78 -20.73
CA VAL A 37 -27.14 4.90 -19.98
C VAL A 37 -28.02 6.00 -20.56
N ASP A 38 -27.48 7.21 -20.74
CA ASP A 38 -28.27 8.38 -21.11
C ASP A 38 -28.77 8.30 -22.57
N ASP A 39 -27.89 8.02 -23.50
CA ASP A 39 -28.20 8.02 -24.94
C ASP A 39 -28.61 6.62 -25.44
N GLY A 40 -28.00 5.57 -24.88
CA GLY A 40 -28.23 4.20 -25.33
C GLY A 40 -29.51 3.60 -24.76
N VAL A 41 -29.69 3.69 -23.44
CA VAL A 41 -30.84 3.06 -22.73
C VAL A 41 -32.01 4.00 -22.59
N LEU A 42 -31.78 5.21 -22.03
CA LEU A 42 -32.85 6.18 -21.75
C LEU A 42 -33.25 6.97 -22.99
N GLY A 43 -32.41 7.00 -24.04
CA GLY A 43 -32.76 7.69 -25.28
C GLY A 43 -32.95 9.20 -25.10
N VAL A 44 -32.24 9.84 -24.16
CA VAL A 44 -32.41 11.27 -23.82
C VAL A 44 -32.32 12.17 -25.05
N ASN A 45 -31.43 11.84 -25.99
CA ASN A 45 -31.24 12.56 -27.24
C ASN A 45 -32.11 11.99 -28.40
N ASN A 46 -32.92 10.93 -28.18
CA ASN A 46 -33.65 10.20 -29.20
C ASN A 46 -35.15 10.01 -28.84
N ASN A 47 -35.78 11.04 -28.25
CA ASN A 47 -37.20 11.03 -27.85
C ASN A 47 -37.65 9.83 -27.00
N GLY A 48 -36.75 9.32 -26.14
CA GLY A 48 -37.05 8.19 -25.26
C GLY A 48 -36.93 6.81 -25.93
N LEU A 49 -36.42 6.74 -27.15
CA LEU A 49 -36.16 5.49 -27.85
C LEU A 49 -34.69 5.07 -27.67
N GLY A 50 -34.46 3.98 -26.94
CA GLY A 50 -33.14 3.41 -26.78
C GLY A 50 -32.51 2.97 -28.11
N ASN A 51 -31.24 3.18 -28.27
CA ASN A 51 -30.48 2.81 -29.49
C ASN A 51 -29.54 1.66 -29.25
N MET A 52 -29.91 0.45 -29.63
CA MET A 52 -29.15 -0.77 -29.43
C MET A 52 -27.79 -0.74 -30.15
N ASN A 53 -27.72 -0.15 -31.34
CA ASN A 53 -26.47 -0.05 -32.09
C ASN A 53 -25.47 0.87 -31.38
N LEU A 54 -25.96 1.93 -30.73
CA LEU A 54 -25.12 2.82 -29.92
C LEU A 54 -24.57 2.10 -28.69
N ILE A 55 -25.39 1.31 -28.01
CA ILE A 55 -24.98 0.48 -26.85
C ILE A 55 -23.87 -0.47 -27.26
N TRP A 56 -24.03 -1.21 -28.37
CA TRP A 56 -23.01 -2.11 -28.87
C TRP A 56 -21.69 -1.40 -29.22
N SER A 57 -21.78 -0.26 -29.91
CA SER A 57 -20.60 0.54 -30.31
C SER A 57 -19.84 1.09 -29.10
N LEU A 58 -20.55 1.65 -28.11
CA LEU A 58 -19.94 2.19 -26.89
C LEU A 58 -19.46 1.08 -25.97
N GLY A 59 -20.18 -0.04 -25.88
CA GLY A 59 -19.75 -1.22 -25.13
C GLY A 59 -18.45 -1.82 -25.68
N LEU A 60 -18.33 -1.94 -27.01
CA LEU A 60 -17.08 -2.39 -27.63
C LEU A 60 -15.92 -1.44 -27.36
N ARG A 61 -16.16 -0.11 -27.44
CA ARG A 61 -15.15 0.89 -27.09
C ARG A 61 -14.70 0.76 -25.63
N MET A 62 -15.64 0.52 -24.71
CA MET A 62 -15.33 0.31 -23.29
C MET A 62 -14.45 -0.93 -23.07
N ILE A 63 -14.75 -2.05 -23.76
CA ILE A 63 -13.92 -3.27 -23.70
C ILE A 63 -12.50 -2.98 -24.23
N VAL A 64 -12.37 -2.27 -25.32
CA VAL A 64 -11.06 -1.89 -25.88
C VAL A 64 -10.28 -1.03 -24.88
N LEU A 65 -10.91 -0.04 -24.25
CA LEU A 65 -10.27 0.80 -23.24
C LEU A 65 -9.81 -0.01 -22.02
N VAL A 66 -10.63 -0.96 -21.54
CA VAL A 66 -10.26 -1.84 -20.42
C VAL A 66 -9.05 -2.71 -20.77
N ILE A 67 -9.02 -3.29 -21.98
CA ILE A 67 -7.88 -4.09 -22.44
C ILE A 67 -6.61 -3.22 -22.52
N PHE A 68 -6.69 -2.04 -23.13
CA PHE A 68 -5.55 -1.11 -23.21
C PHE A 68 -5.10 -0.63 -21.82
N GLY A 69 -6.03 -0.29 -20.92
CA GLY A 69 -5.73 0.08 -19.54
C GLY A 69 -5.02 -1.07 -18.80
N GLY A 70 -5.51 -2.30 -18.93
CA GLY A 70 -4.89 -3.49 -18.34
C GLY A 70 -3.48 -3.78 -18.89
N LEU A 71 -3.26 -3.59 -20.20
CA LEU A 71 -1.93 -3.70 -20.80
C LEU A 71 -0.99 -2.62 -20.25
N CYS A 72 -1.43 -1.36 -20.19
CA CYS A 72 -0.65 -0.28 -19.61
C CYS A 72 -0.31 -0.54 -18.14
N GLY A 73 -1.27 -1.00 -17.34
CA GLY A 73 -1.07 -1.36 -15.94
C GLY A 73 -0.09 -2.53 -15.74
N SER A 74 -0.16 -3.54 -16.60
CA SER A 74 0.77 -4.68 -16.59
C SER A 74 2.18 -4.23 -16.94
N LEU A 75 2.35 -3.43 -17.98
CA LEU A 75 3.65 -2.88 -18.38
C LEU A 75 4.22 -1.95 -17.30
N ASN A 76 3.40 -1.07 -16.72
CA ASN A 76 3.79 -0.24 -15.59
C ASN A 76 4.35 -1.09 -14.43
N ASN A 77 3.66 -2.16 -14.05
CA ASN A 77 4.13 -3.10 -13.02
C ASN A 77 5.51 -3.67 -13.33
N VAL A 78 5.71 -4.17 -14.54
CA VAL A 78 6.99 -4.74 -14.98
C VAL A 78 8.11 -3.70 -14.86
N PHE A 79 7.91 -2.49 -15.40
CA PHE A 79 8.95 -1.46 -15.38
C PHE A 79 9.24 -0.91 -13.98
N VAL A 80 8.23 -0.78 -13.11
CA VAL A 80 8.44 -0.40 -11.70
C VAL A 80 9.27 -1.46 -10.99
N HIS A 81 8.89 -2.74 -11.12
CA HIS A 81 9.63 -3.83 -10.48
C HIS A 81 11.07 -3.94 -11.01
N MET A 82 11.26 -3.85 -12.33
CA MET A 82 12.62 -3.84 -12.92
C MET A 82 13.46 -2.68 -12.38
N SER A 83 12.90 -1.47 -12.29
CA SER A 83 13.59 -0.31 -11.74
C SER A 83 13.97 -0.51 -10.27
N CYS A 84 13.03 -0.95 -9.44
CA CYS A 84 13.28 -1.19 -8.01
C CYS A 84 14.29 -2.31 -7.76
N GLN A 85 14.23 -3.40 -8.53
CA GLN A 85 15.18 -4.51 -8.43
C GLN A 85 16.61 -4.07 -8.82
N ASN A 86 16.75 -3.30 -9.88
CA ASN A 86 18.04 -2.78 -10.31
C ASN A 86 18.62 -1.80 -9.27
N ILE A 87 17.80 -0.92 -8.70
CA ILE A 87 18.20 -0.02 -7.61
C ILE A 87 18.70 -0.83 -6.41
N GLY A 88 17.94 -1.85 -5.98
CA GLY A 88 18.36 -2.69 -4.86
C GLY A 88 19.62 -3.50 -5.13
N ASN A 89 19.81 -4.00 -6.35
CA ASN A 89 21.03 -4.70 -6.73
C ASN A 89 22.26 -3.79 -6.64
N GLU A 90 22.18 -2.56 -7.13
CA GLU A 90 23.27 -1.58 -7.00
C GLU A 90 23.51 -1.21 -5.53
N MET A 91 22.46 -1.06 -4.74
CA MET A 91 22.61 -0.82 -3.29
C MET A 91 23.31 -1.99 -2.59
N ARG A 92 22.96 -3.25 -2.93
CA ARG A 92 23.64 -4.44 -2.38
C ARG A 92 25.11 -4.46 -2.75
N LYS A 93 25.43 -4.20 -4.02
CA LYS A 93 26.84 -4.14 -4.49
C LYS A 93 27.65 -3.07 -3.77
N ASP A 94 27.09 -1.86 -3.63
CA ASP A 94 27.80 -0.76 -2.96
C ASP A 94 27.91 -1.01 -1.45
N CYS A 95 26.89 -1.57 -0.81
CA CYS A 95 26.92 -1.96 0.59
C CYS A 95 27.96 -3.05 0.84
N PHE A 96 27.98 -4.10 0.04
CA PHE A 96 28.96 -5.18 0.13
C PHE A 96 30.38 -4.65 -0.09
N ARG A 97 30.60 -3.82 -1.11
CA ARG A 97 31.89 -3.16 -1.36
C ARG A 97 32.34 -2.35 -0.14
N LYS A 98 31.42 -1.62 0.50
CA LYS A 98 31.71 -0.85 1.69
C LYS A 98 32.12 -1.74 2.87
N ILE A 99 31.40 -2.85 3.09
CA ILE A 99 31.72 -3.82 4.14
C ILE A 99 33.14 -4.39 3.94
N MET A 100 33.51 -4.68 2.70
CA MET A 100 34.89 -5.18 2.40
C MET A 100 35.99 -4.16 2.69
N THR A 101 35.67 -2.90 2.89
CA THR A 101 36.66 -1.87 3.33
C THR A 101 36.72 -1.68 4.85
N PHE A 102 35.92 -2.42 5.62
CA PHE A 102 35.88 -2.31 7.07
C PHE A 102 37.15 -2.98 7.70
N SER A 103 37.65 -2.36 8.76
CA SER A 103 38.67 -2.97 9.61
C SER A 103 38.06 -4.02 10.54
N PHE A 104 38.85 -4.96 11.06
CA PHE A 104 38.40 -5.98 12.01
C PHE A 104 37.59 -5.40 13.19
N PRO A 105 38.06 -4.33 13.88
CA PRO A 105 37.26 -3.74 14.97
C PRO A 105 35.92 -3.19 14.54
N GLN A 106 35.82 -2.70 13.29
CA GLN A 106 34.54 -2.22 12.76
C GLN A 106 33.56 -3.38 12.49
N VAL A 107 34.04 -4.51 11.96
CA VAL A 107 33.24 -5.71 11.73
C VAL A 107 32.73 -6.28 13.07
N GLU A 108 33.60 -6.35 14.08
CA GLU A 108 33.21 -6.79 15.44
C GLU A 108 32.17 -5.86 16.05
N ARG A 109 32.36 -4.55 15.94
CA ARG A 109 31.38 -3.56 16.49
C ARG A 109 29.99 -3.70 15.90
N PHE A 110 29.86 -3.95 14.60
CA PHE A 110 28.56 -4.13 13.96
C PHE A 110 28.00 -5.54 14.11
N GLY A 111 28.87 -6.53 14.27
CA GLY A 111 28.52 -7.95 14.26
C GLY A 111 28.21 -8.46 12.85
N THR A 112 28.71 -9.63 12.52
CA THR A 112 28.56 -10.26 11.19
C THR A 112 27.10 -10.48 10.82
N GLY A 113 26.26 -10.96 11.76
CA GLY A 113 24.84 -11.17 11.54
C GLY A 113 24.09 -9.90 11.18
N SER A 114 24.40 -8.76 11.86
CA SER A 114 23.78 -7.47 11.55
C SER A 114 24.19 -6.97 10.16
N LEU A 115 25.44 -7.13 9.76
CA LEU A 115 25.91 -6.75 8.43
C LEU A 115 25.22 -7.56 7.32
N VAL A 116 25.04 -8.87 7.53
CA VAL A 116 24.29 -9.73 6.60
C VAL A 116 22.83 -9.27 6.49
N THR A 117 22.14 -9.03 7.62
CA THR A 117 20.76 -8.55 7.62
C THR A 117 20.61 -7.23 6.86
N ARG A 118 21.54 -6.29 6.99
CA ARG A 118 21.53 -5.01 6.25
C ARG A 118 21.62 -5.20 4.75
N VAL A 119 22.49 -6.09 4.27
CA VAL A 119 22.67 -6.34 2.82
C VAL A 119 21.48 -7.10 2.24
N THR A 120 20.86 -7.97 3.01
CA THR A 120 19.76 -8.82 2.54
C THR A 120 18.39 -8.20 2.83
N ASN A 121 18.02 -8.11 4.10
CA ASN A 121 16.67 -7.74 4.51
C ASN A 121 16.41 -6.23 4.39
N ASP A 122 17.32 -5.38 4.93
CA ASP A 122 17.06 -3.93 4.97
C ASP A 122 16.99 -3.34 3.56
N ILE A 123 17.86 -3.77 2.65
CA ILE A 123 17.80 -3.33 1.25
C ILE A 123 16.52 -3.83 0.58
N THR A 124 16.05 -5.05 0.89
CA THR A 124 14.78 -5.56 0.38
C THR A 124 13.60 -4.74 0.89
N GLN A 125 13.60 -4.32 2.16
CA GLN A 125 12.60 -3.41 2.71
C GLN A 125 12.57 -2.07 1.99
N VAL A 126 13.74 -1.51 1.69
CA VAL A 126 13.86 -0.27 0.90
C VAL A 126 13.31 -0.46 -0.52
N GLN A 127 13.59 -1.58 -1.18
CA GLN A 127 13.04 -1.90 -2.50
C GLN A 127 11.51 -1.99 -2.47
N ASN A 128 10.96 -2.68 -1.47
CA ASN A 128 9.52 -2.82 -1.30
C ASN A 128 8.85 -1.47 -1.04
N PHE A 129 9.47 -0.63 -0.20
CA PHE A 129 9.00 0.74 0.04
C PHE A 129 8.98 1.58 -1.24
N LEU A 130 10.05 1.56 -2.04
CA LEU A 130 10.11 2.30 -3.30
C LEU A 130 9.05 1.82 -4.28
N SER A 131 8.84 0.51 -4.41
CA SER A 131 7.82 -0.07 -5.27
C SER A 131 6.41 0.34 -4.83
N LEU A 132 6.12 0.27 -3.53
CA LEU A 132 4.84 0.68 -2.95
C LEU A 132 4.61 2.19 -3.14
N PHE A 133 5.64 3.01 -2.93
CA PHE A 133 5.56 4.46 -3.06
C PHE A 133 5.24 4.88 -4.50
N VAL A 134 6.01 4.38 -5.46
CA VAL A 134 5.82 4.73 -6.88
C VAL A 134 4.46 4.25 -7.37
N ARG A 135 4.10 2.99 -7.10
CA ARG A 135 2.87 2.38 -7.61
C ARG A 135 1.63 2.82 -6.83
N GLY A 136 1.72 2.89 -5.50
CA GLY A 136 0.60 3.21 -4.63
C GLY A 136 0.32 4.71 -4.58
N MET A 137 1.25 5.48 -4.03
CA MET A 137 1.00 6.91 -3.76
C MET A 137 0.82 7.73 -5.04
N ILE A 138 1.66 7.53 -6.07
CA ILE A 138 1.56 8.32 -7.29
C ILE A 138 0.27 7.99 -8.03
N ARG A 139 -0.06 6.69 -8.20
CA ARG A 139 -1.30 6.26 -8.86
C ARG A 139 -2.55 6.78 -8.14
N THR A 140 -2.61 6.62 -6.82
CA THR A 140 -3.76 7.07 -6.02
C THR A 140 -3.93 8.59 -6.10
N SER A 141 -2.82 9.34 -6.04
CA SER A 141 -2.88 10.81 -6.20
C SER A 141 -3.38 11.22 -7.58
N MET A 142 -2.91 10.57 -8.64
CA MET A 142 -3.37 10.85 -10.01
C MET A 142 -4.85 10.51 -10.19
N LEU A 143 -5.31 9.37 -9.65
CA LEU A 143 -6.74 9.01 -9.66
C LEU A 143 -7.58 10.02 -8.89
N MET A 144 -7.12 10.45 -7.72
CA MET A 144 -7.82 11.43 -6.88
C MET A 144 -8.01 12.78 -7.61
N PHE A 145 -6.92 13.36 -8.09
CA PHE A 145 -7.00 14.64 -8.82
C PHE A 145 -7.70 14.51 -10.17
N GLY A 146 -7.46 13.41 -10.87
CA GLY A 146 -8.10 13.11 -12.14
C GLY A 146 -9.60 12.93 -12.00
N SER A 147 -10.07 12.16 -11.01
CA SER A 147 -11.51 11.95 -10.78
C SER A 147 -12.24 13.24 -10.40
N ILE A 148 -11.63 14.08 -9.56
CA ILE A 148 -12.19 15.40 -9.24
C ILE A 148 -12.31 16.25 -10.51
N PHE A 149 -11.27 16.30 -11.34
CA PHE A 149 -11.28 17.06 -12.60
C PHE A 149 -12.37 16.56 -13.57
N PHE A 150 -12.47 15.25 -13.79
CA PHE A 150 -13.49 14.66 -14.64
C PHE A 150 -14.91 14.87 -14.10
N MET A 151 -15.10 14.82 -12.78
CA MET A 151 -16.39 15.09 -12.15
C MET A 151 -16.85 16.53 -12.37
N PHE A 152 -15.96 17.52 -12.25
CA PHE A 152 -16.29 18.90 -12.58
C PHE A 152 -16.65 19.09 -14.06
N ARG A 153 -16.03 18.30 -14.95
CA ARG A 153 -16.32 18.34 -16.38
C ARG A 153 -17.67 17.72 -16.73
N LEU A 154 -18.05 16.64 -16.06
CA LEU A 154 -19.34 15.96 -16.27
C LEU A 154 -20.50 16.76 -15.66
N ASN A 155 -20.38 17.18 -14.42
CA ASN A 155 -21.40 17.99 -13.74
C ASN A 155 -20.79 18.86 -12.65
N ARG A 156 -20.83 20.18 -12.88
CA ARG A 156 -20.25 21.17 -11.97
C ARG A 156 -20.83 21.14 -10.57
N GLN A 157 -22.16 20.88 -10.43
CA GLN A 157 -22.83 20.86 -9.14
C GLN A 157 -22.36 19.68 -8.29
N PHE A 158 -22.27 18.47 -8.88
CA PHE A 158 -21.73 17.31 -8.19
C PHE A 158 -20.25 17.48 -7.81
N GLY A 159 -19.46 18.13 -8.67
CA GLY A 159 -18.08 18.44 -8.37
C GLY A 159 -17.91 19.28 -7.10
N PHE A 160 -18.77 20.28 -6.88
CA PHE A 160 -18.75 21.09 -5.65
C PHE A 160 -19.18 20.29 -4.42
N ILE A 161 -20.20 19.41 -4.54
CA ILE A 161 -20.63 18.56 -3.41
C ILE A 161 -19.48 17.67 -2.95
N VAL A 162 -18.77 17.01 -3.87
CA VAL A 162 -17.64 16.14 -3.55
C VAL A 162 -16.47 16.93 -2.98
N LEU A 163 -16.17 18.13 -3.53
CA LEU A 163 -15.12 18.99 -3.01
C LEU A 163 -15.41 19.43 -1.56
N CYS A 164 -16.68 19.70 -1.20
CA CYS A 164 -17.09 20.01 0.17
C CYS A 164 -17.07 18.78 1.10
N ALA A 165 -17.40 17.59 0.57
CA ALA A 165 -17.35 16.35 1.35
C ALA A 165 -15.92 15.89 1.64
N PHE A 166 -14.97 16.18 0.76
CA PHE A 166 -13.58 15.74 0.89
C PHE A 166 -12.90 16.20 2.20
N PRO A 167 -12.91 17.48 2.60
CA PRO A 167 -12.32 17.91 3.87
C PRO A 167 -13.01 17.29 5.09
N PHE A 168 -14.32 17.00 4.99
CA PHE A 168 -15.03 16.27 6.04
C PHE A 168 -14.52 14.84 6.20
N ILE A 169 -14.35 14.11 5.09
CA ILE A 169 -13.79 12.76 5.08
C ILE A 169 -12.37 12.76 5.64
N VAL A 170 -11.52 13.70 5.19
CA VAL A 170 -10.15 13.84 5.71
C VAL A 170 -10.16 14.13 7.21
N GLY A 171 -11.05 15.00 7.67
CA GLY A 171 -11.24 15.30 9.10
C GLY A 171 -11.60 14.05 9.91
N CYS A 172 -12.54 13.23 9.43
CA CYS A 172 -12.90 11.96 10.05
C CYS A 172 -11.72 10.99 10.12
N ILE A 173 -10.95 10.86 9.03
CA ILE A 173 -9.76 10.01 8.99
C ILE A 173 -8.71 10.47 10.01
N VAL A 174 -8.42 11.77 10.08
CA VAL A 174 -7.46 12.33 11.05
C VAL A 174 -7.92 12.08 12.49
N LEU A 175 -9.22 12.24 12.78
CA LEU A 175 -9.79 11.94 14.09
C LEU A 175 -9.68 10.45 14.44
N CYS A 176 -9.98 9.56 13.52
CA CYS A 176 -9.82 8.12 13.71
C CYS A 176 -8.36 7.75 13.98
N LEU A 177 -7.43 8.24 13.17
CA LEU A 177 -5.99 7.98 13.32
C LEU A 177 -5.45 8.52 14.65
N SER A 178 -5.85 9.73 15.07
CA SER A 178 -5.42 10.30 16.34
C SER A 178 -5.89 9.49 17.56
N LYS A 179 -7.06 8.88 17.49
CA LYS A 179 -7.57 7.95 18.51
C LYS A 179 -6.93 6.56 18.43
N ALA A 180 -6.60 6.09 17.26
CA ALA A 180 -6.00 4.77 17.06
C ALA A 180 -4.51 4.73 17.44
N THR A 181 -3.76 5.81 17.21
CA THR A 181 -2.31 5.88 17.47
C THR A 181 -1.91 5.46 18.89
N PRO A 182 -2.53 5.99 19.98
CA PRO A 182 -2.18 5.58 21.34
C PRO A 182 -2.50 4.11 21.62
N LEU A 183 -3.55 3.55 21.00
CA LEU A 183 -3.89 2.14 21.14
C LEU A 183 -2.89 1.24 20.42
N PHE A 184 -2.35 1.66 19.27
CA PHE A 184 -1.27 0.94 18.61
C PHE A 184 0.00 0.88 19.45
N SER A 185 0.34 1.97 20.15
CA SER A 185 1.47 1.98 21.07
C SER A 185 1.25 1.03 22.26
N GLN A 186 0.03 0.97 22.82
CA GLN A 186 -0.32 0.01 23.85
C GLN A 186 -0.26 -1.43 23.34
N LEU A 187 -0.77 -1.70 22.15
CA LEU A 187 -0.72 -3.00 21.51
C LEU A 187 0.71 -3.49 21.31
N GLN A 188 1.61 -2.59 20.85
CA GLN A 188 3.03 -2.91 20.72
C GLN A 188 3.66 -3.27 22.07
N SER A 189 3.39 -2.49 23.11
CA SER A 189 3.89 -2.77 24.48
C SER A 189 3.38 -4.11 25.03
N GLN A 190 2.12 -4.47 24.72
CA GLN A 190 1.55 -5.77 25.13
C GLN A 190 2.16 -6.93 24.35
N LEU A 191 2.45 -6.75 23.06
CA LEU A 191 3.19 -7.74 22.25
C LEU A 191 4.60 -7.96 22.80
N ASP A 192 5.30 -6.90 23.17
CA ASP A 192 6.64 -6.99 23.76
C ASP A 192 6.59 -7.74 25.10
N LYS A 193 5.55 -7.51 25.92
CA LYS A 193 5.33 -8.25 27.17
C LYS A 193 5.08 -9.75 26.93
N ILE A 194 4.26 -10.10 25.93
CA ILE A 194 4.04 -11.50 25.54
C ILE A 194 5.32 -12.15 25.05
N ASN A 195 6.09 -11.47 24.22
CA ASN A 195 7.37 -11.96 23.71
C ASN A 195 8.36 -12.20 24.86
N ALA A 196 8.41 -11.31 25.86
CA ALA A 196 9.25 -11.48 27.04
C ALA A 196 8.84 -12.70 27.85
N ILE A 197 7.52 -12.90 28.11
CA ILE A 197 6.99 -14.08 28.81
C ILE A 197 7.38 -15.36 28.04
N LEU A 198 7.16 -15.41 26.73
CA LEU A 198 7.52 -16.56 25.90
C LEU A 198 9.02 -16.85 25.92
N GLN A 199 9.86 -15.81 25.84
CA GLN A 199 11.30 -15.98 25.89
C GLN A 199 11.77 -16.51 27.27
N GLU A 200 11.18 -16.01 28.36
CA GLU A 200 11.43 -16.48 29.74
C GLU A 200 11.01 -17.93 29.88
N ASP A 201 9.78 -18.27 29.48
CA ASP A 201 9.23 -19.62 29.61
C ASP A 201 10.00 -20.66 28.77
N ILE A 202 10.36 -20.33 27.52
CA ILE A 202 11.13 -21.24 26.66
C ILE A 202 12.56 -21.43 27.21
N SER A 203 13.19 -20.35 27.68
CA SER A 203 14.54 -20.42 28.23
C SER A 203 14.56 -21.19 29.57
N GLY A 204 13.51 -21.02 30.40
CA GLY A 204 13.35 -21.65 31.71
C GLY A 204 12.56 -22.94 31.69
N ILE A 205 12.22 -23.54 30.54
CA ILE A 205 11.29 -24.68 30.45
C ILE A 205 11.66 -25.87 31.32
N ARG A 206 12.96 -26.13 31.52
CA ARG A 206 13.45 -27.19 32.37
C ARG A 206 13.08 -26.95 33.85
N ILE A 207 13.19 -25.70 34.29
CA ILE A 207 12.88 -25.30 35.67
C ILE A 207 11.36 -25.33 35.89
N ILE A 208 10.58 -24.81 34.94
CA ILE A 208 9.11 -24.82 34.98
C ILE A 208 8.60 -26.26 35.12
N LYS A 209 9.16 -27.20 34.35
CA LYS A 209 8.81 -28.62 34.41
C LYS A 209 9.28 -29.29 35.68
N ALA A 210 10.47 -28.96 36.15
CA ALA A 210 10.97 -29.54 37.40
C ALA A 210 10.18 -29.09 38.63
N CYS A 211 9.67 -27.86 38.62
CA CYS A 211 8.87 -27.28 39.72
C CYS A 211 7.36 -27.46 39.56
N VAL A 212 6.89 -28.09 38.44
CA VAL A 212 5.45 -28.32 38.15
C VAL A 212 4.67 -26.98 38.08
N HIS A 213 5.30 -25.90 37.58
CA HIS A 213 4.70 -24.58 37.51
C HIS A 213 3.96 -24.28 36.18
N GLU A 214 3.69 -25.30 35.35
CA GLU A 214 3.07 -25.14 34.01
C GLU A 214 1.69 -24.46 34.06
N ILE A 215 0.90 -24.74 35.13
CA ILE A 215 -0.44 -24.12 35.25
C ILE A 215 -0.32 -22.62 35.53
N TYR A 216 0.63 -22.23 36.36
CA TYR A 216 0.88 -20.81 36.67
C TYR A 216 1.30 -20.03 35.40
N GLU A 217 2.26 -20.55 34.63
CA GLU A 217 2.73 -19.89 33.43
C GLU A 217 1.65 -19.85 32.33
N LYS A 218 0.82 -20.89 32.20
CA LYS A 218 -0.37 -20.85 31.32
C LYS A 218 -1.35 -19.75 31.70
N LEU A 219 -1.60 -19.54 32.97
CA LEU A 219 -2.49 -18.48 33.47
C LEU A 219 -1.86 -17.09 33.25
N ARG A 220 -0.56 -16.94 33.49
CA ARG A 220 0.22 -15.70 33.23
C ARG A 220 0.17 -15.30 31.77
N PHE A 221 0.46 -16.26 30.89
CA PHE A 221 0.36 -16.04 29.42
C PHE A 221 -1.08 -15.73 28.98
N GLY A 222 -2.06 -16.51 29.49
CA GLY A 222 -3.48 -16.32 29.18
C GLY A 222 -3.98 -14.94 29.55
N LYS A 223 -3.55 -14.40 30.70
CA LYS A 223 -3.90 -13.04 31.13
C LYS A 223 -3.27 -11.99 30.18
N ALA A 224 -1.99 -12.09 29.86
CA ALA A 224 -1.32 -11.18 28.96
C ALA A 224 -1.92 -11.21 27.54
N ASN A 225 -2.25 -12.41 27.03
CA ASN A 225 -2.91 -12.60 25.74
C ASN A 225 -4.34 -12.01 25.74
N GLY A 226 -5.08 -12.15 26.83
CA GLY A 226 -6.41 -11.56 26.99
C GLY A 226 -6.37 -10.02 26.94
N GLU A 227 -5.38 -9.40 27.59
CA GLU A 227 -5.15 -7.95 27.51
C GLU A 227 -4.84 -7.50 26.07
N LEU A 228 -3.99 -8.24 25.34
CA LEU A 228 -3.68 -7.99 23.95
C LEU A 228 -4.92 -8.05 23.06
N ILE A 229 -5.71 -9.14 23.17
CA ILE A 229 -6.93 -9.33 22.37
C ILE A 229 -7.92 -8.19 22.64
N LYS A 230 -8.09 -7.78 23.89
CA LYS A 230 -8.98 -6.68 24.27
C LYS A 230 -8.57 -5.37 23.60
N THR A 231 -7.30 -5.03 23.63
CA THR A 231 -6.78 -3.81 22.98
C THR A 231 -6.90 -3.92 21.45
N GLN A 232 -6.63 -5.07 20.87
CA GLN A 232 -6.78 -5.31 19.42
C GLN A 232 -8.23 -5.14 18.97
N LEU A 233 -9.20 -5.66 19.73
CA LEU A 233 -10.62 -5.46 19.44
C LEU A 233 -11.02 -3.99 19.53
N GLN A 234 -10.49 -3.22 20.49
CA GLN A 234 -10.73 -1.77 20.56
C GLN A 234 -10.21 -1.03 19.33
N VAL A 235 -9.00 -1.38 18.86
CA VAL A 235 -8.46 -0.82 17.61
C VAL A 235 -9.37 -1.15 16.44
N LEU A 236 -9.75 -2.42 16.29
CA LEU A 236 -10.65 -2.84 15.19
C LEU A 236 -11.99 -2.16 15.23
N THR A 237 -12.56 -1.93 16.42
CA THR A 237 -13.84 -1.21 16.57
C THR A 237 -13.74 0.24 16.10
N ILE A 238 -12.62 0.93 16.35
CA ILE A 238 -12.40 2.31 15.87
C ILE A 238 -12.32 2.36 14.34
N PHE A 239 -11.76 1.32 13.70
CA PHE A 239 -11.67 1.26 12.22
C PHE A 239 -12.96 0.75 11.57
N ALA A 240 -13.86 0.12 12.31
CA ALA A 240 -15.14 -0.37 11.80
C ALA A 240 -16.27 0.68 11.86
N LEU A 241 -16.06 1.77 12.59
CA LEU A 241 -16.97 2.92 12.70
C LEU A 241 -16.65 3.99 11.65
#